data_ed885effff9f04b1ca6a966e90f779dc
#
_entry.id   ed885effff9f04b1ca6a966e90f779dc
#
_cell.length_a   1.000
_cell.length_b   1.000
_cell.length_c   1.000
_cell.angle_alpha   90.00
_cell.angle_beta   90.00
_cell.angle_gamma   90.00
#
_symmetry.space_group_name_H-M   'P 1'
#
loop_
_entity.id
_entity.type
_entity.pdbx_description
1 polymer ?
#
loop_
_entity_poly.entity_id
_entity_poly.type
_entity_poly.pdbx_seq_one_letter_code
_entity_poly.pdbx_strand_id
1 'polypeptide(L)'
;MTEKTEKVVVRNLYKIFGDEPKKALELLQQGVDKDHIFERTGQTVGVCDASFAVKAGEIFVIMGLSGSGKSTLVRLLNRLMEPTAGHVLVDGRDIAAMNDAELLALRRKDMSMVFQSFALMPHLTVVQNAAFGLDLAGVDAAERARRALGALDQVGLKAWADSYPDELSGGMHQRVGLARALANDPSVMLMDEAFSALDPLIRSEMQDELLKLQEDSSRTIIFISHDLDEAMRIGDRLAIMEGGRLVQVGTPDEILRNPSDDYVRAFFRGVDVATVLKAGDIARKTQVTVIERHDDGVRRSLQRLKEYDRDYGYVIDKGQRFYGVVSVDSLTAQLKTHEPKLSNAYLDDLPLLNADTPVADLIGAVASSPCGLPVVGEGGRYLGVVTKAGLLETLDREAD
;
A
#
# COMPACT_ATOMS: atom_id res chain seq x y z
N MET A 1 -15.06 9.15 -9.31
CA MET A 1 -13.88 9.25 -8.43
C MET A 1 -13.08 10.46 -8.88
N THR A 2 -12.98 11.51 -8.05
CA THR A 2 -12.11 12.67 -8.34
C THR A 2 -10.66 12.16 -8.36
N GLU A 3 -9.94 12.41 -9.44
CA GLU A 3 -8.52 12.07 -9.57
C GLU A 3 -7.75 12.75 -8.41
N LYS A 4 -7.13 11.95 -7.54
CA LYS A 4 -6.33 12.46 -6.43
C LYS A 4 -5.16 13.27 -7.01
N THR A 5 -4.97 14.49 -6.52
CA THR A 5 -3.88 15.38 -6.97
C THR A 5 -2.50 14.82 -6.53
N GLU A 6 -1.48 15.06 -7.34
CA GLU A 6 -0.10 14.71 -7.00
C GLU A 6 0.39 15.62 -5.86
N LYS A 7 0.81 15.01 -4.76
CA LYS A 7 1.30 15.71 -3.56
C LYS A 7 2.81 15.90 -3.55
N VAL A 8 3.53 14.83 -3.91
CA VAL A 8 4.99 14.84 -4.05
C VAL A 8 5.33 14.33 -5.44
N VAL A 9 6.14 15.08 -6.20
CA VAL A 9 6.60 14.70 -7.54
C VAL A 9 8.11 14.77 -7.59
N VAL A 10 8.72 13.65 -7.95
CA VAL A 10 10.18 13.52 -8.13
C VAL A 10 10.47 13.38 -9.61
N ARG A 11 11.42 14.17 -10.13
CA ARG A 11 11.79 14.15 -11.55
C ARG A 11 13.30 14.10 -11.73
N ASN A 12 13.77 13.05 -12.39
CA ASN A 12 15.17 12.82 -12.74
C ASN A 12 16.13 13.13 -11.58
N LEU A 13 15.83 12.57 -10.41
CA LEU A 13 16.56 12.86 -9.19
C LEU A 13 17.84 12.01 -9.12
N TYR A 14 18.95 12.68 -8.88
CA TYR A 14 20.27 12.05 -8.75
C TYR A 14 20.93 12.45 -7.43
N LYS A 15 21.63 11.50 -6.81
CA LYS A 15 22.56 11.76 -5.71
C LYS A 15 23.85 10.99 -5.93
N ILE A 16 24.94 11.72 -6.02
CA ILE A 16 26.29 11.19 -6.15
C ILE A 16 27.11 11.74 -5.00
N PHE A 17 27.81 10.88 -4.30
CA PHE A 17 28.72 11.23 -3.20
C PHE A 17 30.15 11.28 -3.69
N GLY A 18 30.93 12.24 -3.18
CA GLY A 18 32.33 12.46 -3.48
C GLY A 18 32.61 13.90 -3.89
N ASP A 19 33.84 14.17 -4.29
CA ASP A 19 34.35 15.54 -4.50
C ASP A 19 33.94 16.14 -5.87
N GLU A 20 33.75 15.29 -6.89
CA GLU A 20 33.40 15.71 -8.26
C GLU A 20 32.07 15.06 -8.75
N PRO A 21 30.93 15.29 -8.09
CA PRO A 21 29.69 14.59 -8.42
C PRO A 21 29.16 14.89 -9.82
N LYS A 22 29.46 16.08 -10.38
CA LYS A 22 29.04 16.47 -11.73
C LYS A 22 29.69 15.62 -12.81
N LYS A 23 30.98 15.28 -12.64
CA LYS A 23 31.72 14.43 -13.59
C LYS A 23 31.16 13.01 -13.64
N ALA A 24 30.81 12.47 -12.48
CA ALA A 24 30.16 11.16 -12.42
C ALA A 24 28.73 11.20 -13.00
N LEU A 25 28.01 12.32 -12.85
CA LEU A 25 26.70 12.51 -13.47
C LEU A 25 26.79 12.49 -15.01
N GLU A 26 27.80 13.15 -15.59
CA GLU A 26 28.04 13.12 -17.05
C GLU A 26 28.31 11.69 -17.54
N LEU A 27 29.08 10.89 -16.81
CA LEU A 27 29.33 9.48 -17.13
C LEU A 27 28.05 8.63 -17.05
N LEU A 28 27.21 8.86 -16.02
CA LEU A 28 25.89 8.19 -15.90
C LEU A 28 24.99 8.50 -17.11
N GLN A 29 24.95 9.77 -17.54
CA GLN A 29 24.18 10.20 -18.71
C GLN A 29 24.70 9.60 -20.03
N GLN A 30 25.97 9.23 -20.09
CA GLN A 30 26.60 8.52 -21.20
C GLN A 30 26.35 6.99 -21.13
N GLY A 31 25.63 6.50 -20.11
CA GLY A 31 25.32 5.08 -19.95
C GLY A 31 26.38 4.25 -19.25
N VAL A 32 27.38 4.89 -18.63
CA VAL A 32 28.38 4.17 -17.81
C VAL A 32 27.72 3.70 -16.52
N ASP A 33 27.88 2.44 -16.16
CA ASP A 33 27.33 1.88 -14.94
C ASP A 33 28.04 2.40 -13.67
N LYS A 34 27.36 2.26 -12.52
CA LYS A 34 27.80 2.81 -11.24
C LYS A 34 29.14 2.24 -10.75
N ASP A 35 29.43 0.96 -11.03
CA ASP A 35 30.63 0.28 -10.56
C ASP A 35 31.85 0.78 -11.33
N HIS A 36 31.74 0.91 -12.65
CA HIS A 36 32.76 1.55 -13.47
C HIS A 36 32.95 3.03 -13.15
N ILE A 37 31.89 3.75 -12.76
CA ILE A 37 32.01 5.14 -12.29
C ILE A 37 32.82 5.19 -11.01
N PHE A 38 32.54 4.30 -10.05
CA PHE A 38 33.32 4.22 -8.81
C PHE A 38 34.79 3.91 -9.10
N GLU A 39 35.08 2.92 -9.92
CA GLU A 39 36.45 2.55 -10.30
C GLU A 39 37.23 3.70 -10.96
N ARG A 40 36.57 4.49 -11.82
CA ARG A 40 37.21 5.59 -12.56
C ARG A 40 37.35 6.87 -11.78
N THR A 41 36.44 7.14 -10.85
CA THR A 41 36.28 8.44 -10.25
C THR A 41 36.33 8.43 -8.74
N GLY A 42 36.18 7.28 -8.08
CA GLY A 42 35.99 7.16 -6.64
C GLY A 42 34.65 7.70 -6.14
N GLN A 43 33.74 8.11 -7.05
CA GLN A 43 32.43 8.67 -6.71
C GLN A 43 31.39 7.56 -6.52
N THR A 44 30.56 7.66 -5.49
CA THR A 44 29.50 6.66 -5.21
C THR A 44 28.14 7.18 -5.66
N VAL A 45 27.47 6.44 -6.53
CA VAL A 45 26.11 6.75 -6.97
C VAL A 45 25.11 6.20 -5.95
N GLY A 46 24.43 7.08 -5.23
CA GLY A 46 23.44 6.71 -4.23
C GLY A 46 22.02 6.67 -4.77
N VAL A 47 21.64 7.61 -5.66
CA VAL A 47 20.35 7.65 -6.37
C VAL A 47 20.62 8.02 -7.82
N CYS A 48 19.99 7.30 -8.75
CA CYS A 48 20.19 7.45 -10.18
C CYS A 48 18.83 7.50 -10.89
N ASP A 49 18.53 8.67 -11.49
CA ASP A 49 17.36 8.92 -12.34
C ASP A 49 16.01 8.50 -11.71
N ALA A 50 15.83 8.79 -10.42
CA ALA A 50 14.59 8.47 -9.76
C ALA A 50 13.48 9.46 -10.18
N SER A 51 12.38 8.91 -10.71
CA SER A 51 11.21 9.68 -11.14
C SER A 51 9.93 8.95 -10.73
N PHE A 52 9.08 9.61 -9.92
CA PHE A 52 7.80 9.07 -9.47
C PHE A 52 6.91 10.20 -8.92
N ALA A 53 5.62 9.91 -8.77
CA ALA A 53 4.68 10.81 -8.13
C ALA A 53 3.91 10.07 -7.03
N VAL A 54 3.65 10.76 -5.91
CA VAL A 54 2.85 10.30 -4.77
C VAL A 54 1.60 11.16 -4.72
N LYS A 55 0.44 10.52 -4.65
CA LYS A 55 -0.86 11.18 -4.63
C LYS A 55 -1.20 11.68 -3.22
N ALA A 56 -2.05 12.71 -3.13
CA ALA A 56 -2.55 13.18 -1.84
C ALA A 56 -3.32 12.07 -1.10
N GLY A 57 -3.00 11.86 0.18
CA GLY A 57 -3.60 10.81 1.00
C GLY A 57 -3.23 9.38 0.58
N GLU A 58 -2.06 9.19 -0.02
CA GLU A 58 -1.52 7.89 -0.40
C GLU A 58 -0.44 7.45 0.61
N ILE A 59 -0.41 6.15 0.93
CA ILE A 59 0.75 5.51 1.56
C ILE A 59 1.60 4.91 0.44
N PHE A 60 2.72 5.55 0.16
CA PHE A 60 3.66 5.14 -0.87
C PHE A 60 4.88 4.49 -0.22
N VAL A 61 5.11 3.20 -0.48
CA VAL A 61 6.20 2.45 0.15
C VAL A 61 7.38 2.30 -0.79
N ILE A 62 8.58 2.63 -0.32
CA ILE A 62 9.83 2.45 -1.07
C ILE A 62 10.56 1.25 -0.49
N MET A 63 10.77 0.23 -1.31
CA MET A 63 11.38 -1.04 -0.96
C MET A 63 12.67 -1.30 -1.72
N GLY A 64 13.44 -2.27 -1.26
CA GLY A 64 14.67 -2.73 -1.90
C GLY A 64 15.66 -3.29 -0.87
N LEU A 65 16.68 -3.98 -1.33
CA LEU A 65 17.73 -4.54 -0.46
C LEU A 65 18.53 -3.45 0.26
N SER A 66 19.29 -3.86 1.29
CA SER A 66 20.23 -2.96 1.97
C SER A 66 21.20 -2.35 0.96
N GLY A 67 21.46 -1.04 1.07
CA GLY A 67 22.33 -0.34 0.12
C GLY A 67 21.68 0.04 -1.22
N SER A 68 20.39 -0.22 -1.46
CA SER A 68 19.71 0.17 -2.72
C SER A 68 19.45 1.67 -2.86
N GLY A 69 19.72 2.50 -1.83
CA GLY A 69 19.58 3.96 -1.88
C GLY A 69 18.31 4.54 -1.25
N LYS A 70 17.43 3.71 -0.64
CA LYS A 70 16.13 4.13 -0.04
C LYS A 70 16.25 5.29 0.95
N SER A 71 17.06 5.14 1.98
CA SER A 71 17.26 6.19 3.00
C SER A 71 17.90 7.45 2.42
N THR A 72 18.75 7.31 1.39
CA THR A 72 19.27 8.44 0.63
C THR A 72 18.14 9.16 -0.09
N LEU A 73 17.29 8.42 -0.80
CA LEU A 73 16.14 8.97 -1.52
C LEU A 73 15.20 9.76 -0.58
N VAL A 74 14.80 9.19 0.55
CA VAL A 74 13.91 9.88 1.51
C VAL A 74 14.56 11.15 2.08
N ARG A 75 15.88 11.13 2.33
CA ARG A 75 16.60 12.33 2.79
C ARG A 75 16.76 13.40 1.70
N LEU A 76 16.65 13.04 0.43
CA LEU A 76 16.53 14.00 -0.68
C LEU A 76 15.14 14.62 -0.72
N LEU A 77 14.07 13.85 -0.40
CA LEU A 77 12.68 14.32 -0.44
C LEU A 77 12.40 15.46 0.55
N ASN A 78 13.13 15.55 1.65
CA ASN A 78 13.05 16.67 2.59
C ASN A 78 14.28 17.58 2.56
N ARG A 79 15.15 17.37 1.57
CA ARG A 79 16.43 18.08 1.37
C ARG A 79 17.34 18.07 2.60
N LEU A 80 17.27 17.03 3.46
CA LEU A 80 18.33 16.77 4.44
C LEU A 80 19.66 16.46 3.75
N MET A 81 19.58 15.98 2.52
CA MET A 81 20.70 15.87 1.59
C MET A 81 20.39 16.68 0.34
N GLU A 82 21.37 17.47 -0.13
CA GLU A 82 21.26 18.18 -1.39
C GLU A 82 21.30 17.19 -2.56
N PRO A 83 20.38 17.26 -3.52
CA PRO A 83 20.46 16.48 -4.74
C PRO A 83 21.64 16.92 -5.60
N THR A 84 22.23 16.01 -6.36
CA THR A 84 23.25 16.36 -7.38
C THR A 84 22.59 16.96 -8.62
N ALA A 85 21.41 16.44 -8.99
CA ALA A 85 20.56 16.96 -10.07
C ALA A 85 19.11 16.48 -9.87
N GLY A 86 18.18 17.05 -10.62
CA GLY A 86 16.76 16.73 -10.60
C GLY A 86 15.95 17.61 -9.67
N HIS A 87 14.65 17.29 -9.56
CA HIS A 87 13.68 18.12 -8.87
C HIS A 87 12.83 17.28 -7.90
N VAL A 88 12.47 17.89 -6.78
CA VAL A 88 11.48 17.36 -5.84
C VAL A 88 10.45 18.45 -5.59
N LEU A 89 9.23 18.22 -6.07
CA LEU A 89 8.13 19.14 -5.92
C LEU A 89 7.18 18.66 -4.81
N VAL A 90 6.84 19.54 -3.88
CA VAL A 90 5.82 19.33 -2.86
C VAL A 90 4.74 20.39 -3.07
N ASP A 91 3.51 19.98 -3.32
CA ASP A 91 2.42 20.87 -3.73
C ASP A 91 2.82 21.80 -4.90
N GLY A 92 3.55 21.27 -5.88
CA GLY A 92 4.04 22.01 -7.05
C GLY A 92 5.23 22.93 -6.80
N ARG A 93 5.72 23.05 -5.55
CA ARG A 93 6.88 23.89 -5.19
C ARG A 93 8.15 23.04 -5.18
N ASP A 94 9.15 23.42 -5.96
CA ASP A 94 10.44 22.70 -6.02
C ASP A 94 11.30 22.99 -4.79
N ILE A 95 11.44 22.01 -3.91
CA ILE A 95 12.23 22.14 -2.68
C ILE A 95 13.74 22.21 -2.95
N ALA A 96 14.22 21.71 -4.08
CA ALA A 96 15.63 21.81 -4.46
C ALA A 96 16.04 23.26 -4.76
N ALA A 97 15.09 24.09 -5.19
CA ALA A 97 15.30 25.50 -5.52
C ALA A 97 15.02 26.47 -4.36
N MET A 98 14.41 25.99 -3.23
CA MET A 98 14.08 26.83 -2.08
C MET A 98 15.33 27.35 -1.38
N ASN A 99 15.25 28.59 -0.88
CA ASN A 99 16.24 29.09 0.09
C ASN A 99 16.00 28.45 1.47
N ASP A 100 16.95 28.65 2.40
CA ASP A 100 16.92 27.99 3.72
C ASP A 100 15.70 28.40 4.57
N ALA A 101 15.22 29.64 4.46
CA ALA A 101 14.06 30.13 5.20
C ALA A 101 12.76 29.47 4.69
N GLU A 102 12.60 29.36 3.38
CA GLU A 102 11.47 28.69 2.74
C GLU A 102 11.45 27.20 3.06
N LEU A 103 12.61 26.54 2.98
CA LEU A 103 12.77 25.13 3.31
C LEU A 103 12.46 24.84 4.78
N LEU A 104 12.93 25.71 5.69
CA LEU A 104 12.64 25.61 7.12
C LEU A 104 11.15 25.77 7.40
N ALA A 105 10.49 26.72 6.74
CA ALA A 105 9.05 26.93 6.86
C ALA A 105 8.25 25.69 6.39
N LEU A 106 8.63 25.10 5.25
CA LEU A 106 8.02 23.87 4.72
C LEU A 106 8.20 22.70 5.69
N ARG A 107 9.42 22.47 6.22
CA ARG A 107 9.71 21.39 7.18
C ARG A 107 8.96 21.56 8.51
N ARG A 108 8.75 22.78 8.96
CA ARG A 108 8.01 23.05 10.20
C ARG A 108 6.49 22.82 10.07
N LYS A 109 5.94 23.07 8.90
CA LYS A 109 4.49 23.09 8.68
C LYS A 109 3.98 21.87 7.92
N ASP A 110 4.62 21.56 6.79
CA ASP A 110 4.02 20.67 5.79
C ASP A 110 4.65 19.28 5.79
N MET A 111 5.84 19.10 6.40
CA MET A 111 6.59 17.84 6.30
C MET A 111 7.19 17.42 7.64
N SER A 112 6.95 16.18 8.05
CA SER A 112 7.58 15.56 9.22
C SER A 112 8.35 14.31 8.82
N MET A 113 9.34 13.92 9.65
CA MET A 113 10.12 12.71 9.45
C MET A 113 10.20 11.89 10.73
N VAL A 114 9.90 10.59 10.60
CA VAL A 114 10.12 9.56 11.61
C VAL A 114 11.39 8.80 11.24
N PHE A 115 12.36 8.77 12.14
CA PHE A 115 13.67 8.14 11.91
C PHE A 115 13.71 6.72 12.47
N GLN A 116 14.53 5.87 11.88
CA GLN A 116 14.80 4.52 12.34
C GLN A 116 15.31 4.48 13.80
N SER A 117 16.16 5.42 14.19
CA SER A 117 16.75 5.54 15.54
C SER A 117 15.98 6.53 16.38
N PHE A 118 14.74 6.41 16.63
CA PHE A 118 13.81 7.25 17.42
C PHE A 118 14.22 8.72 17.66
N ALA A 119 15.50 9.00 17.81
CA ALA A 119 16.11 10.33 18.01
C ALA A 119 15.39 11.16 19.09
N LEU A 120 15.02 10.52 20.21
CA LEU A 120 14.41 11.20 21.34
C LEU A 120 15.50 11.94 22.14
N MET A 121 15.14 13.09 22.67
CA MET A 121 15.99 13.88 23.56
C MET A 121 15.92 13.28 24.98
N PRO A 122 16.98 12.69 25.52
CA PRO A 122 16.91 11.94 26.78
C PRO A 122 16.63 12.81 28.00
N HIS A 123 16.93 14.09 27.93
CA HIS A 123 16.72 15.09 28.98
C HIS A 123 15.34 15.75 28.94
N LEU A 124 14.51 15.43 27.97
CA LEU A 124 13.14 15.94 27.82
C LEU A 124 12.15 14.83 28.18
N THR A 125 11.03 15.21 28.78
CA THR A 125 9.92 14.29 29.00
C THR A 125 9.26 13.85 27.68
N VAL A 126 8.40 12.85 27.74
CA VAL A 126 7.65 12.33 26.58
C VAL A 126 6.84 13.44 25.91
N VAL A 127 6.10 14.24 26.71
CA VAL A 127 5.31 15.36 26.14
C VAL A 127 6.22 16.45 25.56
N GLN A 128 7.37 16.71 26.17
CA GLN A 128 8.35 17.67 25.62
C GLN A 128 8.99 17.16 24.34
N ASN A 129 9.29 15.86 24.24
CA ASN A 129 9.75 15.24 23.00
C ASN A 129 8.69 15.36 21.89
N ALA A 130 7.42 15.04 22.19
CA ALA A 130 6.33 15.19 21.23
C ALA A 130 6.12 16.65 20.80
N ALA A 131 6.32 17.60 21.72
CA ALA A 131 6.18 19.05 21.48
C ALA A 131 7.39 19.69 20.80
N PHE A 132 8.52 19.00 20.64
CA PHE A 132 9.80 19.60 20.26
C PHE A 132 9.75 20.38 18.94
N GLY A 133 9.09 19.82 17.92
CA GLY A 133 8.94 20.52 16.63
C GLY A 133 8.11 21.78 16.72
N LEU A 134 7.07 21.77 17.57
CA LEU A 134 6.23 22.94 17.83
C LEU A 134 6.96 24.03 18.61
N ASP A 135 7.85 23.62 19.53
CA ASP A 135 8.72 24.55 20.26
C ASP A 135 9.66 25.31 19.34
N LEU A 136 10.35 24.57 18.46
CA LEU A 136 11.20 25.15 17.42
C LEU A 136 10.44 26.04 16.43
N ALA A 137 9.16 25.78 16.23
CA ALA A 137 8.29 26.61 15.39
C ALA A 137 7.76 27.86 16.11
N GLY A 138 8.05 28.03 17.41
CA GLY A 138 7.60 29.19 18.21
C GLY A 138 6.11 29.16 18.55
N VAL A 139 5.48 27.98 18.59
CA VAL A 139 4.09 27.82 18.96
C VAL A 139 3.92 28.14 20.45
N ASP A 140 2.84 28.85 20.80
CA ASP A 140 2.50 29.16 22.20
C ASP A 140 2.49 27.92 23.11
N ALA A 141 2.94 28.08 24.35
CA ALA A 141 3.14 26.98 25.28
C ALA A 141 1.86 26.16 25.57
N ALA A 142 0.70 26.83 25.69
CA ALA A 142 -0.57 26.16 25.95
C ALA A 142 -1.04 25.35 24.73
N GLU A 143 -0.94 25.92 23.53
CA GLU A 143 -1.27 25.25 22.27
C GLU A 143 -0.31 24.09 21.98
N ARG A 144 0.98 24.28 22.25
CA ARG A 144 2.02 23.26 22.12
C ARG A 144 1.72 22.05 23.02
N ALA A 145 1.41 22.28 24.31
CA ALA A 145 1.04 21.21 25.23
C ALA A 145 -0.24 20.50 24.79
N ARG A 146 -1.25 21.22 24.34
CA ARG A 146 -2.51 20.66 23.86
C ARG A 146 -2.27 19.74 22.66
N ARG A 147 -1.51 20.18 21.66
CA ARG A 147 -1.22 19.40 20.44
C ARG A 147 -0.35 18.18 20.74
N ALA A 148 0.67 18.33 21.58
CA ALA A 148 1.54 17.21 21.97
C ALA A 148 0.76 16.14 22.76
N LEU A 149 -0.08 16.53 23.71
CA LEU A 149 -0.93 15.60 24.46
C LEU A 149 -1.96 14.92 23.54
N GLY A 150 -2.53 15.64 22.58
CA GLY A 150 -3.41 15.07 21.57
C GLY A 150 -2.71 14.03 20.70
N ALA A 151 -1.48 14.30 20.25
CA ALA A 151 -0.68 13.35 19.50
C ALA A 151 -0.27 12.12 20.32
N LEU A 152 0.05 12.31 21.61
CA LEU A 152 0.32 11.19 22.53
C LEU A 152 -0.92 10.35 22.82
N ASP A 153 -2.09 10.94 22.85
CA ASP A 153 -3.38 10.24 23.00
C ASP A 153 -3.64 9.32 21.79
N GLN A 154 -3.39 9.83 20.58
CA GLN A 154 -3.52 9.07 19.32
C GLN A 154 -2.62 7.83 19.28
N VAL A 155 -1.46 7.83 19.90
CA VAL A 155 -0.54 6.70 19.95
C VAL A 155 -0.59 5.92 21.29
N GLY A 156 -1.63 6.18 22.14
CA GLY A 156 -1.84 5.47 23.39
C GLY A 156 -0.83 5.77 24.50
N LEU A 157 -0.09 6.89 24.43
CA LEU A 157 0.97 7.24 25.40
C LEU A 157 0.66 8.43 26.29
N LYS A 158 -0.57 8.93 26.34
CA LYS A 158 -0.96 10.09 27.16
C LYS A 158 -0.65 9.93 28.64
N ALA A 159 -0.83 8.71 29.19
CA ALA A 159 -0.52 8.41 30.59
C ALA A 159 0.98 8.51 30.94
N TRP A 160 1.86 8.49 29.93
CA TRP A 160 3.32 8.54 30.07
C TRP A 160 3.89 9.92 29.74
N ALA A 161 3.04 10.95 29.63
CA ALA A 161 3.43 12.29 29.17
C ALA A 161 4.58 12.90 29.98
N ASP A 162 4.59 12.69 31.30
CA ASP A 162 5.59 13.24 32.21
C ASP A 162 6.82 12.34 32.44
N SER A 163 6.81 11.12 31.89
CA SER A 163 7.94 10.19 31.95
C SER A 163 9.10 10.61 31.06
N TYR A 164 10.28 10.09 31.32
CA TYR A 164 11.47 10.27 30.50
C TYR A 164 11.68 9.08 29.55
N PRO A 165 12.45 9.25 28.46
CA PRO A 165 12.68 8.16 27.51
C PRO A 165 13.26 6.89 28.13
N ASP A 166 14.16 6.96 29.12
CA ASP A 166 14.77 5.83 29.79
C ASP A 166 13.79 4.98 30.62
N GLU A 167 12.60 5.51 30.90
CA GLU A 167 11.51 4.80 31.60
C GLU A 167 10.60 4.02 30.62
N LEU A 168 10.85 4.10 29.30
CA LEU A 168 9.98 3.55 28.27
C LEU A 168 10.58 2.28 27.64
N SER A 169 9.69 1.40 27.15
CA SER A 169 10.09 0.30 26.26
C SER A 169 10.46 0.79 24.85
N GLY A 170 11.16 -0.06 24.06
CA GLY A 170 11.54 0.28 22.68
C GLY A 170 10.32 0.63 21.80
N GLY A 171 9.21 -0.10 21.92
CA GLY A 171 7.96 0.21 21.21
C GLY A 171 7.35 1.55 21.65
N MET A 172 7.44 1.91 22.93
CA MET A 172 6.99 3.22 23.41
C MET A 172 7.86 4.35 22.87
N HIS A 173 9.19 4.18 22.75
CA HIS A 173 10.07 5.16 22.09
C HIS A 173 9.62 5.45 20.66
N GLN A 174 9.25 4.40 19.92
CA GLN A 174 8.73 4.53 18.55
C GLN A 174 7.44 5.35 18.50
N ARG A 175 6.48 5.03 19.39
CA ARG A 175 5.23 5.77 19.49
C ARG A 175 5.44 7.25 19.86
N VAL A 176 6.41 7.57 20.72
CA VAL A 176 6.79 8.96 20.99
C VAL A 176 7.35 9.65 19.76
N GLY A 177 8.21 8.96 18.97
CA GLY A 177 8.73 9.45 17.69
C GLY A 177 7.61 9.75 16.69
N LEU A 178 6.61 8.86 16.62
CA LEU A 178 5.41 9.06 15.79
C LEU A 178 4.56 10.23 16.30
N ALA A 179 4.30 10.32 17.62
CA ALA A 179 3.58 11.44 18.22
C ALA A 179 4.26 12.78 17.93
N ARG A 180 5.60 12.86 18.00
CA ARG A 180 6.38 14.05 17.63
C ARG A 180 6.14 14.48 16.18
N ALA A 181 6.07 13.52 15.27
CA ALA A 181 5.76 13.81 13.86
C ALA A 181 4.31 14.28 13.69
N LEU A 182 3.35 13.62 14.36
CA LEU A 182 1.92 13.93 14.33
C LEU A 182 1.57 15.28 14.96
N ALA A 183 2.27 15.68 16.03
CA ALA A 183 2.01 16.94 16.74
C ALA A 183 2.07 18.18 15.84
N ASN A 184 2.89 18.13 14.79
CA ASN A 184 3.00 19.21 13.80
C ASN A 184 1.86 19.22 12.78
N ASP A 185 1.01 18.19 12.76
CA ASP A 185 -0.07 18.01 11.77
C ASP A 185 0.42 18.17 10.32
N PRO A 186 1.44 17.40 9.89
CA PRO A 186 2.04 17.55 8.57
C PRO A 186 1.12 17.00 7.47
N SER A 187 1.19 17.61 6.28
CA SER A 187 0.51 17.10 5.10
C SER A 187 1.27 15.95 4.41
N VAL A 188 2.60 15.87 4.67
CA VAL A 188 3.48 14.80 4.20
C VAL A 188 4.29 14.24 5.36
N MET A 189 4.27 12.92 5.54
CA MET A 189 5.06 12.22 6.54
C MET A 189 6.06 11.29 5.87
N LEU A 190 7.33 11.45 6.18
CA LEU A 190 8.41 10.57 5.73
C LEU A 190 8.77 9.61 6.86
N MET A 191 8.85 8.32 6.57
CA MET A 191 9.15 7.29 7.56
C MET A 191 10.30 6.41 7.06
N ASP A 192 11.46 6.50 7.72
CA ASP A 192 12.67 5.75 7.34
C ASP A 192 12.81 4.52 8.25
N GLU A 193 12.38 3.35 7.76
CA GLU A 193 12.37 2.06 8.47
C GLU A 193 11.79 2.15 9.89
N ALA A 194 10.68 2.87 10.00
CA ALA A 194 10.15 3.31 11.28
C ALA A 194 9.77 2.16 12.23
N PHE A 195 9.49 0.96 11.73
CA PHE A 195 9.05 -0.18 12.55
C PHE A 195 10.07 -1.34 12.58
N SER A 196 11.23 -1.19 11.94
CA SER A 196 12.21 -2.28 11.79
C SER A 196 12.82 -2.78 13.11
N ALA A 197 12.92 -1.91 14.11
CA ALA A 197 13.49 -2.23 15.42
C ALA A 197 12.46 -2.81 16.43
N LEU A 198 11.20 -2.98 16.04
CA LEU A 198 10.14 -3.50 16.89
C LEU A 198 10.01 -5.01 16.78
N ASP A 199 9.59 -5.66 17.87
CA ASP A 199 9.19 -7.06 17.83
C ASP A 199 7.92 -7.23 16.95
N PRO A 200 7.66 -8.45 16.41
CA PRO A 200 6.58 -8.66 15.44
C PRO A 200 5.19 -8.24 15.93
N LEU A 201 4.88 -8.43 17.22
CA LEU A 201 3.57 -8.10 17.78
C LEU A 201 3.36 -6.58 17.82
N ILE A 202 4.33 -5.86 18.41
CA ILE A 202 4.28 -4.39 18.49
C ILE A 202 4.32 -3.76 17.11
N ARG A 203 5.08 -4.34 16.17
CA ARG A 203 5.10 -3.89 14.77
C ARG A 203 3.72 -3.97 14.14
N SER A 204 3.02 -5.10 14.28
CA SER A 204 1.66 -5.27 13.77
C SER A 204 0.67 -4.25 14.37
N GLU A 205 0.74 -4.02 15.68
CA GLU A 205 -0.08 -3.00 16.35
C GLU A 205 0.19 -1.59 15.80
N MET A 206 1.48 -1.25 15.56
CA MET A 206 1.86 0.07 15.02
C MET A 206 1.42 0.27 13.57
N GLN A 207 1.42 -0.79 12.76
CA GLN A 207 0.89 -0.77 11.40
C GLN A 207 -0.62 -0.52 11.41
N ASP A 208 -1.38 -1.22 12.27
CA ASP A 208 -2.82 -1.00 12.43
C ASP A 208 -3.14 0.43 12.89
N GLU A 209 -2.33 0.97 13.79
CA GLU A 209 -2.48 2.34 14.26
C GLU A 209 -2.20 3.36 13.16
N LEU A 210 -1.17 3.11 12.33
CA LEU A 210 -0.86 3.94 11.16
C LEU A 210 -2.01 3.95 10.16
N LEU A 211 -2.60 2.79 9.85
CA LEU A 211 -3.75 2.67 8.95
C LEU A 211 -4.98 3.42 9.48
N LYS A 212 -5.29 3.30 10.77
CA LYS A 212 -6.39 4.07 11.41
C LYS A 212 -6.15 5.57 11.33
N LEU A 213 -4.93 6.03 11.63
CA LEU A 213 -4.57 7.44 11.52
C LEU A 213 -4.69 7.95 10.09
N GLN A 214 -4.44 7.09 9.10
CA GLN A 214 -4.58 7.42 7.68
C GLN A 214 -6.04 7.54 7.24
N GLU A 215 -6.92 6.65 7.70
CA GLU A 215 -8.37 6.73 7.46
C GLU A 215 -8.95 8.05 7.97
N ASP A 216 -8.54 8.48 9.17
CA ASP A 216 -9.07 9.69 9.83
C ASP A 216 -8.56 11.00 9.22
N SER A 217 -7.34 11.02 8.66
CA SER A 217 -6.63 12.26 8.34
C SER A 217 -6.21 12.45 6.89
N SER A 218 -6.26 11.41 6.05
CA SER A 218 -5.85 11.43 4.63
C SER A 218 -4.47 12.06 4.40
N ARG A 219 -3.50 11.85 5.30
CA ARG A 219 -2.12 12.34 5.15
C ARG A 219 -1.40 11.58 4.06
N THR A 220 -0.46 12.22 3.39
CA THR A 220 0.42 11.54 2.44
C THR A 220 1.62 10.98 3.19
N ILE A 221 1.85 9.67 3.07
CA ILE A 221 2.92 8.98 3.78
C ILE A 221 3.87 8.38 2.75
N ILE A 222 5.18 8.66 2.90
CA ILE A 222 6.24 7.97 2.15
C ILE A 222 7.01 7.14 3.16
N PHE A 223 6.90 5.83 3.03
CA PHE A 223 7.39 4.86 3.99
C PHE A 223 8.51 4.03 3.37
N ILE A 224 9.65 3.90 4.06
CA ILE A 224 10.70 2.96 3.68
C ILE A 224 10.54 1.68 4.49
N SER A 225 10.52 0.55 3.80
CA SER A 225 10.63 -0.77 4.41
C SER A 225 11.60 -1.68 3.64
N HIS A 226 12.20 -2.61 4.35
CA HIS A 226 12.86 -3.78 3.78
C HIS A 226 12.04 -5.06 4.01
N ASP A 227 10.94 -4.94 4.74
CA ASP A 227 10.00 -6.02 5.05
C ASP A 227 8.85 -5.97 4.04
N LEU A 228 8.72 -7.06 3.28
CA LEU A 228 7.76 -7.14 2.19
C LEU A 228 6.32 -7.26 2.70
N ASP A 229 6.10 -8.03 3.76
CA ASP A 229 4.77 -8.21 4.35
C ASP A 229 4.25 -6.86 4.89
N GLU A 230 5.14 -6.07 5.52
CA GLU A 230 4.83 -4.71 5.94
C GLU A 230 4.39 -3.84 4.78
N ALA A 231 5.17 -3.82 3.68
CA ALA A 231 4.87 -3.00 2.52
C ALA A 231 3.56 -3.38 1.84
N MET A 232 3.32 -4.68 1.72
CA MET A 232 2.09 -5.22 1.11
C MET A 232 0.85 -4.91 1.97
N ARG A 233 1.01 -4.87 3.30
CA ARG A 233 -0.08 -4.60 4.24
C ARG A 233 -0.49 -3.14 4.27
N ILE A 234 0.49 -2.21 4.27
CA ILE A 234 0.20 -0.78 4.48
C ILE A 234 0.23 0.06 3.21
N GLY A 235 0.89 -0.40 2.13
CA GLY A 235 1.14 0.40 0.94
C GLY A 235 -0.03 0.42 -0.05
N ASP A 236 -0.50 1.61 -0.43
CA ASP A 236 -1.38 1.76 -1.59
C ASP A 236 -0.62 1.50 -2.89
N ARG A 237 0.64 1.97 -2.96
CA ARG A 237 1.58 1.70 -4.05
C ARG A 237 2.98 1.49 -3.51
N LEU A 238 3.72 0.63 -4.21
CA LEU A 238 5.11 0.27 -3.91
C LEU A 238 6.03 0.79 -5.00
N ALA A 239 7.24 1.18 -4.60
CA ALA A 239 8.36 1.47 -5.49
C ALA A 239 9.52 0.54 -5.14
N ILE A 240 9.93 -0.32 -6.05
CA ILE A 240 11.05 -1.24 -5.86
C ILE A 240 12.33 -0.56 -6.32
N MET A 241 13.33 -0.57 -5.45
CA MET A 241 14.60 0.12 -5.65
C MET A 241 15.77 -0.85 -5.68
N GLU A 242 16.58 -0.80 -6.75
CA GLU A 242 17.81 -1.57 -6.90
C GLU A 242 18.94 -0.66 -7.38
N GLY A 243 20.10 -0.77 -6.75
CA GLY A 243 21.30 -0.09 -7.21
C GLY A 243 21.19 1.44 -7.37
N GLY A 244 20.32 2.10 -6.60
CA GLY A 244 20.04 3.54 -6.69
C GLY A 244 18.94 3.91 -7.69
N ARG A 245 18.35 2.95 -8.43
CA ARG A 245 17.30 3.17 -9.43
C ARG A 245 15.96 2.66 -8.94
N LEU A 246 14.88 3.26 -9.43
CA LEU A 246 13.55 2.68 -9.33
C LEU A 246 13.37 1.67 -10.46
N VAL A 247 13.12 0.41 -10.12
CA VAL A 247 12.93 -0.68 -11.07
C VAL A 247 11.48 -0.79 -11.48
N GLN A 248 10.57 -0.72 -10.50
CA GLN A 248 9.13 -0.79 -10.75
C GLN A 248 8.36 0.05 -9.73
N VAL A 249 7.25 0.64 -10.18
CA VAL A 249 6.27 1.34 -9.33
C VAL A 249 4.88 0.87 -9.72
N GLY A 250 4.07 0.44 -8.75
CA GLY A 250 2.70 -0.03 -8.99
C GLY A 250 1.98 -0.34 -7.68
N THR A 251 0.73 -0.77 -7.76
CA THR A 251 0.04 -1.36 -6.61
C THR A 251 0.68 -2.71 -6.27
N PRO A 252 0.54 -3.21 -5.03
CA PRO A 252 1.00 -4.55 -4.66
C PRO A 252 0.56 -5.63 -5.66
N ASP A 253 -0.71 -5.64 -6.04
CA ASP A 253 -1.29 -6.58 -7.00
C ASP A 253 -0.69 -6.43 -8.41
N GLU A 254 -0.50 -5.20 -8.91
CA GLU A 254 0.12 -4.96 -10.22
C GLU A 254 1.54 -5.50 -10.29
N ILE A 255 2.36 -5.28 -9.25
CA ILE A 255 3.75 -5.73 -9.20
C ILE A 255 3.81 -7.25 -9.10
N LEU A 256 2.96 -7.86 -8.28
CA LEU A 256 2.91 -9.31 -8.10
C LEU A 256 2.51 -10.04 -9.38
N ARG A 257 1.53 -9.49 -10.14
CA ARG A 257 1.06 -10.10 -11.41
C ARG A 257 2.02 -9.89 -12.56
N ASN A 258 2.66 -8.74 -12.64
CA ASN A 258 3.48 -8.32 -13.77
C ASN A 258 4.82 -7.76 -13.27
N PRO A 259 5.71 -8.58 -12.68
CA PRO A 259 7.03 -8.13 -12.28
C PRO A 259 7.81 -7.68 -13.52
N SER A 260 8.48 -6.52 -13.45
CA SER A 260 9.19 -5.90 -14.56
C SER A 260 10.41 -6.70 -15.02
N ASP A 261 11.03 -7.43 -14.11
CA ASP A 261 12.21 -8.23 -14.35
C ASP A 261 12.37 -9.37 -13.31
N ASP A 262 13.46 -10.16 -13.47
CA ASP A 262 13.76 -11.28 -12.57
C ASP A 262 14.15 -10.84 -11.15
N TYR A 263 14.68 -9.62 -10.98
CA TYR A 263 14.98 -9.08 -9.66
C TYR A 263 13.69 -8.84 -8.88
N VAL A 264 12.72 -8.16 -9.48
CA VAL A 264 11.40 -7.93 -8.86
C VAL A 264 10.72 -9.26 -8.58
N ARG A 265 10.72 -10.20 -9.54
CA ARG A 265 10.16 -11.54 -9.35
C ARG A 265 10.81 -12.26 -8.18
N ALA A 266 12.15 -12.24 -8.08
CA ALA A 266 12.88 -12.87 -6.99
C ALA A 266 12.64 -12.18 -5.64
N PHE A 267 12.40 -10.86 -5.64
CA PHE A 267 12.12 -10.09 -4.44
C PHE A 267 10.79 -10.52 -3.80
N PHE A 268 9.81 -10.91 -4.63
CA PHE A 268 8.48 -11.36 -4.19
C PHE A 268 8.37 -12.89 -3.98
N ARG A 269 9.48 -13.65 -4.10
CA ARG A 269 9.49 -15.07 -3.75
C ARG A 269 9.21 -15.26 -2.27
N GLY A 270 8.22 -16.11 -1.96
CA GLY A 270 7.82 -16.42 -0.59
C GLY A 270 6.79 -15.45 0.02
N VAL A 271 6.24 -14.53 -0.78
CA VAL A 271 5.04 -13.78 -0.37
C VAL A 271 3.87 -14.73 -0.35
N ASP A 272 3.18 -14.78 0.77
CA ASP A 272 1.87 -15.46 0.82
C ASP A 272 0.85 -14.68 -0.04
N VAL A 273 0.73 -15.12 -1.29
CA VAL A 273 -0.19 -14.53 -2.29
C VAL A 273 -1.64 -14.48 -1.76
N ALA A 274 -2.01 -15.41 -0.88
CA ALA A 274 -3.34 -15.48 -0.30
C ALA A 274 -3.65 -14.29 0.62
N THR A 275 -2.64 -13.70 1.26
CA THR A 275 -2.82 -12.53 2.13
C THR A 275 -2.91 -11.22 1.37
N VAL A 276 -2.36 -11.19 0.15
CA VAL A 276 -2.26 -9.98 -0.69
C VAL A 276 -3.45 -9.85 -1.63
N LEU A 277 -3.79 -10.94 -2.33
CA LEU A 277 -4.85 -10.91 -3.31
C LEU A 277 -6.24 -10.96 -2.65
N LYS A 278 -7.19 -10.27 -3.28
CA LYS A 278 -8.60 -10.22 -2.89
C LYS A 278 -9.46 -11.07 -3.83
N ALA A 279 -10.66 -11.41 -3.41
CA ALA A 279 -11.64 -12.14 -4.23
C ALA A 279 -11.86 -11.51 -5.60
N GLY A 280 -11.92 -10.17 -5.66
CA GLY A 280 -12.11 -9.41 -6.90
C GLY A 280 -10.98 -9.62 -7.91
N ASP A 281 -9.76 -9.83 -7.42
CA ASP A 281 -8.55 -9.96 -8.24
C ASP A 281 -8.47 -11.30 -8.96
N ILE A 282 -9.01 -12.35 -8.34
CA ILE A 282 -9.01 -13.72 -8.86
C ILE A 282 -10.33 -14.15 -9.49
N ALA A 283 -11.36 -13.29 -9.42
CA ALA A 283 -12.69 -13.55 -10.00
C ALA A 283 -12.62 -13.66 -11.54
N ARG A 284 -13.16 -14.74 -12.10
CA ARG A 284 -13.15 -14.99 -13.56
C ARG A 284 -14.57 -15.03 -14.12
N LYS A 285 -14.81 -14.29 -15.22
CA LYS A 285 -16.10 -14.29 -15.96
C LYS A 285 -16.19 -15.34 -17.07
N THR A 286 -15.04 -15.78 -17.58
CA THR A 286 -14.94 -16.51 -18.86
C THR A 286 -15.27 -17.99 -18.78
N GLN A 287 -15.40 -18.57 -17.60
CA GLN A 287 -15.57 -20.03 -17.42
C GLN A 287 -16.98 -20.46 -17.00
N VAL A 288 -17.94 -19.53 -16.86
CA VAL A 288 -19.28 -19.84 -16.33
C VAL A 288 -20.39 -19.26 -17.19
N THR A 289 -21.51 -19.99 -17.27
CA THR A 289 -22.71 -19.51 -17.96
C THR A 289 -23.41 -18.47 -17.09
N VAL A 290 -23.58 -17.28 -17.62
CA VAL A 290 -24.30 -16.18 -16.98
C VAL A 290 -25.68 -16.08 -17.60
N ILE A 291 -26.72 -16.01 -16.78
CA ILE A 291 -28.13 -15.99 -17.17
C ILE A 291 -28.70 -14.60 -16.87
N GLU A 292 -29.18 -13.88 -17.89
CA GLU A 292 -29.84 -12.60 -17.69
C GLU A 292 -31.28 -12.80 -17.20
N ARG A 293 -31.65 -12.12 -16.12
CA ARG A 293 -32.95 -12.29 -15.45
C ARG A 293 -34.16 -11.94 -16.34
N HIS A 294 -34.03 -10.98 -17.25
CA HIS A 294 -35.16 -10.47 -18.04
C HIS A 294 -35.52 -11.32 -19.26
N ASP A 295 -34.59 -12.10 -19.80
CA ASP A 295 -34.78 -12.81 -21.07
C ASP A 295 -34.98 -14.32 -20.91
N ASP A 296 -34.65 -14.90 -19.75
CA ASP A 296 -34.62 -16.35 -19.57
C ASP A 296 -35.63 -16.86 -18.55
N GLY A 297 -36.71 -17.51 -19.01
CA GLY A 297 -37.54 -18.37 -18.19
C GLY A 297 -36.78 -19.65 -17.77
N VAL A 298 -37.29 -20.37 -16.77
CA VAL A 298 -36.66 -21.58 -16.20
C VAL A 298 -36.24 -22.60 -17.27
N ARG A 299 -37.09 -22.81 -18.33
CA ARG A 299 -36.78 -23.73 -19.43
C ARG A 299 -35.57 -23.31 -20.24
N ARG A 300 -35.46 -22.02 -20.55
CA ARG A 300 -34.39 -21.48 -21.37
C ARG A 300 -33.07 -21.48 -20.62
N SER A 301 -33.11 -21.18 -19.31
CA SER A 301 -31.97 -21.28 -18.43
C SER A 301 -31.44 -22.71 -18.36
N LEU A 302 -32.30 -23.69 -18.20
CA LEU A 302 -31.91 -25.09 -18.20
C LEU A 302 -31.33 -25.56 -19.54
N GLN A 303 -31.95 -25.14 -20.66
CA GLN A 303 -31.42 -25.44 -21.99
C GLN A 303 -30.01 -24.86 -22.18
N ARG A 304 -29.81 -23.63 -21.76
CA ARG A 304 -28.52 -22.94 -21.85
C ARG A 304 -27.42 -23.65 -21.05
N LEU A 305 -27.74 -24.09 -19.80
CA LEU A 305 -26.77 -24.88 -19.01
C LEU A 305 -26.39 -26.19 -19.75
N LYS A 306 -27.35 -26.86 -20.33
CA LYS A 306 -27.08 -28.11 -21.07
C LYS A 306 -26.31 -27.89 -22.37
N GLU A 307 -26.58 -26.81 -23.10
CA GLU A 307 -25.87 -26.46 -24.34
C GLU A 307 -24.36 -26.16 -24.07
N TYR A 308 -24.03 -25.60 -22.90
CA TYR A 308 -22.67 -25.31 -22.51
C TYR A 308 -22.03 -26.36 -21.59
N ASP A 309 -22.72 -27.51 -21.38
CA ASP A 309 -22.25 -28.60 -20.50
C ASP A 309 -21.83 -28.06 -19.10
N ARG A 310 -22.80 -27.33 -18.46
CA ARG A 310 -22.57 -26.71 -17.15
C ARG A 310 -23.66 -27.12 -16.17
N ASP A 311 -23.22 -27.46 -14.94
CA ASP A 311 -24.15 -27.82 -13.86
C ASP A 311 -24.73 -26.59 -13.15
N TYR A 312 -24.03 -25.45 -13.19
CA TYR A 312 -24.39 -24.22 -12.47
C TYR A 312 -24.41 -23.00 -13.38
N GLY A 313 -25.32 -22.05 -13.10
CA GLY A 313 -25.44 -20.78 -13.78
C GLY A 313 -25.64 -19.61 -12.79
N TYR A 314 -25.09 -18.48 -13.16
CA TYR A 314 -25.12 -17.26 -12.34
C TYR A 314 -26.09 -16.27 -12.95
N VAL A 315 -27.04 -15.79 -12.14
CA VAL A 315 -28.14 -14.96 -12.60
C VAL A 315 -27.84 -13.48 -12.33
N ILE A 316 -27.78 -12.69 -13.40
CA ILE A 316 -27.58 -11.25 -13.33
C ILE A 316 -28.62 -10.52 -14.17
N ASP A 317 -28.80 -9.20 -13.97
CA ASP A 317 -29.57 -8.35 -14.85
C ASP A 317 -28.68 -7.63 -15.91
N LYS A 318 -29.30 -6.81 -16.75
CA LYS A 318 -28.62 -6.02 -17.76
C LYS A 318 -27.63 -5.00 -17.14
N GLY A 319 -27.84 -4.61 -15.89
CA GLY A 319 -26.95 -3.75 -15.10
C GLY A 319 -25.79 -4.48 -14.43
N GLN A 320 -25.64 -5.81 -14.69
CA GLN A 320 -24.63 -6.65 -14.04
C GLN A 320 -24.87 -6.88 -12.53
N ARG A 321 -26.07 -6.61 -12.02
CA ARG A 321 -26.42 -6.89 -10.63
C ARG A 321 -26.67 -8.37 -10.44
N PHE A 322 -26.03 -8.96 -9.42
CA PHE A 322 -26.17 -10.37 -9.09
C PHE A 322 -27.47 -10.66 -8.34
N TYR A 323 -28.11 -11.78 -8.65
CA TYR A 323 -29.36 -12.23 -8.04
C TYR A 323 -29.27 -13.59 -7.38
N GLY A 324 -28.49 -14.53 -7.89
CA GLY A 324 -28.37 -15.86 -7.31
C GLY A 324 -27.69 -16.85 -8.25
N VAL A 325 -27.46 -18.04 -7.74
CA VAL A 325 -26.93 -19.21 -8.49
C VAL A 325 -28.05 -20.20 -8.69
N VAL A 326 -28.14 -20.81 -9.87
CA VAL A 326 -29.04 -21.90 -10.19
C VAL A 326 -28.25 -23.14 -10.58
N SER A 327 -28.83 -24.33 -10.35
CA SER A 327 -28.29 -25.59 -10.83
C SER A 327 -29.24 -26.27 -11.84
N VAL A 328 -28.71 -27.24 -12.58
CA VAL A 328 -29.56 -28.12 -13.44
C VAL A 328 -30.67 -28.76 -12.62
N ASP A 329 -30.37 -29.23 -11.42
CA ASP A 329 -31.33 -29.87 -10.52
C ASP A 329 -32.38 -28.90 -10.00
N SER A 330 -31.99 -27.68 -9.55
CA SER A 330 -32.92 -26.69 -9.04
C SER A 330 -33.86 -26.19 -10.14
N LEU A 331 -33.38 -25.97 -11.36
CA LEU A 331 -34.18 -25.61 -12.52
C LEU A 331 -35.12 -26.75 -12.93
N THR A 332 -34.64 -27.98 -12.91
CA THR A 332 -35.46 -29.15 -13.23
C THR A 332 -36.57 -29.36 -12.20
N ALA A 333 -36.30 -29.13 -10.92
CA ALA A 333 -37.30 -29.18 -9.86
C ALA A 333 -38.38 -28.10 -10.08
N GLN A 334 -37.98 -26.87 -10.42
CA GLN A 334 -38.93 -25.78 -10.70
C GLN A 334 -39.83 -26.04 -11.91
N LEU A 335 -39.33 -26.71 -12.95
CA LEU A 335 -40.16 -27.07 -14.10
C LEU A 335 -41.32 -28.04 -13.79
N LYS A 336 -41.27 -28.74 -12.65
CA LYS A 336 -42.33 -29.62 -12.17
C LYS A 336 -43.41 -28.90 -11.36
N THR A 337 -43.22 -27.62 -11.03
CA THR A 337 -44.18 -26.81 -10.29
C THR A 337 -45.25 -26.18 -11.19
N HIS A 338 -46.37 -25.78 -10.62
CA HIS A 338 -47.51 -25.17 -11.37
C HIS A 338 -47.15 -23.80 -11.97
N GLU A 339 -46.26 -23.02 -11.30
CA GLU A 339 -45.76 -21.72 -11.77
C GLU A 339 -44.22 -21.67 -11.66
N PRO A 340 -43.53 -22.13 -12.68
CA PRO A 340 -42.07 -22.10 -12.66
C PRO A 340 -41.53 -20.65 -12.64
N LYS A 341 -40.83 -20.25 -11.55
CA LYS A 341 -40.21 -18.95 -11.42
C LYS A 341 -38.70 -19.13 -11.21
N LEU A 342 -37.89 -18.37 -11.94
CA LEU A 342 -36.44 -18.45 -11.84
C LEU A 342 -35.94 -18.08 -10.43
N SER A 343 -36.59 -17.12 -9.78
CA SER A 343 -36.29 -16.74 -8.39
C SER A 343 -36.44 -17.86 -7.37
N ASN A 344 -37.29 -18.87 -7.64
CA ASN A 344 -37.49 -19.99 -6.74
C ASN A 344 -36.51 -21.14 -7.00
N ALA A 345 -35.65 -21.00 -8.02
CA ALA A 345 -34.61 -21.95 -8.35
C ALA A 345 -33.24 -21.55 -7.79
N TYR A 346 -33.12 -20.40 -7.10
CA TYR A 346 -31.86 -19.99 -6.51
C TYR A 346 -31.45 -20.94 -5.39
N LEU A 347 -30.14 -21.19 -5.29
CA LEU A 347 -29.56 -21.99 -4.23
C LEU A 347 -29.39 -21.12 -2.98
N ASP A 348 -30.00 -21.52 -1.86
CA ASP A 348 -30.10 -20.66 -0.67
C ASP A 348 -28.83 -20.63 0.19
N ASP A 349 -27.97 -21.65 0.13
CA ASP A 349 -26.84 -21.83 1.05
C ASP A 349 -25.45 -21.50 0.43
N LEU A 350 -25.39 -20.73 -0.66
CA LEU A 350 -24.11 -20.40 -1.28
C LEU A 350 -23.58 -19.06 -0.74
N PRO A 351 -22.35 -19.04 -0.17
CA PRO A 351 -21.72 -17.82 0.27
C PRO A 351 -21.51 -16.84 -0.90
N LEU A 352 -21.83 -15.57 -0.67
CA LEU A 352 -21.56 -14.48 -1.58
C LEU A 352 -20.26 -13.82 -1.14
N LEU A 353 -19.28 -13.74 -2.04
CA LEU A 353 -17.97 -13.15 -1.72
C LEU A 353 -17.97 -11.66 -2.04
N ASN A 354 -17.46 -10.85 -1.11
CA ASN A 354 -17.16 -9.45 -1.38
C ASN A 354 -15.84 -9.36 -2.15
N ALA A 355 -15.76 -8.45 -3.11
CA ALA A 355 -14.55 -8.22 -3.91
C ALA A 355 -13.31 -7.92 -3.06
N ASP A 356 -13.49 -7.26 -1.92
CA ASP A 356 -12.40 -6.86 -1.03
C ASP A 356 -11.99 -7.92 -0.01
N THR A 357 -12.64 -9.10 0.00
CA THR A 357 -12.30 -10.19 0.92
C THR A 357 -10.94 -10.80 0.54
N PRO A 358 -9.96 -10.90 1.46
CA PRO A 358 -8.67 -11.54 1.23
C PRO A 358 -8.83 -13.00 0.75
N VAL A 359 -7.95 -13.45 -0.14
CA VAL A 359 -8.00 -14.82 -0.67
C VAL A 359 -7.81 -15.86 0.44
N ALA A 360 -6.99 -15.57 1.46
CA ALA A 360 -6.80 -16.43 2.61
C ALA A 360 -8.12 -16.81 3.30
N ASP A 361 -9.06 -15.85 3.42
CA ASP A 361 -10.35 -16.04 4.08
C ASP A 361 -11.36 -16.82 3.22
N LEU A 362 -11.07 -16.96 1.93
CA LEU A 362 -11.95 -17.67 0.98
C LEU A 362 -11.69 -19.18 0.91
N ILE A 363 -10.49 -19.62 1.30
CA ILE A 363 -10.00 -20.99 1.07
C ILE A 363 -11.03 -22.02 1.57
N GLY A 364 -11.50 -21.88 2.81
CA GLY A 364 -12.48 -22.79 3.41
C GLY A 364 -13.83 -22.79 2.69
N ALA A 365 -14.33 -21.60 2.35
CA ALA A 365 -15.63 -21.46 1.67
C ALA A 365 -15.57 -22.01 0.25
N VAL A 366 -14.52 -21.72 -0.51
CA VAL A 366 -14.33 -22.22 -1.88
C VAL A 366 -14.10 -23.74 -1.89
N ALA A 367 -13.32 -24.27 -0.93
CA ALA A 367 -13.05 -25.70 -0.82
C ALA A 367 -14.32 -26.53 -0.54
N SER A 368 -15.23 -26.02 0.29
CA SER A 368 -16.48 -26.71 0.66
C SER A 368 -17.62 -26.51 -0.36
N SER A 369 -17.53 -25.52 -1.25
CA SER A 369 -18.59 -25.21 -2.20
C SER A 369 -18.69 -26.25 -3.33
N PRO A 370 -19.92 -26.62 -3.77
CA PRO A 370 -20.12 -27.48 -4.92
C PRO A 370 -19.85 -26.81 -6.27
N CYS A 371 -19.83 -25.48 -6.31
CA CYS A 371 -19.60 -24.67 -7.52
C CYS A 371 -18.66 -23.49 -7.23
N GLY A 372 -18.30 -22.73 -8.27
CA GLY A 372 -17.58 -21.47 -8.08
C GLY A 372 -18.42 -20.49 -7.28
N LEU A 373 -17.80 -19.80 -6.31
CA LEU A 373 -18.47 -18.79 -5.49
C LEU A 373 -18.55 -17.44 -6.22
N PRO A 374 -19.74 -16.83 -6.28
CA PRO A 374 -19.92 -15.53 -6.93
C PRO A 374 -19.24 -14.42 -6.13
N VAL A 375 -18.57 -13.50 -6.85
CA VAL A 375 -17.92 -12.30 -6.31
C VAL A 375 -18.71 -11.08 -6.72
N VAL A 376 -19.02 -10.23 -5.76
CA VAL A 376 -19.72 -8.95 -5.98
C VAL A 376 -18.90 -7.78 -5.43
N GLY A 377 -18.93 -6.68 -6.19
CA GLY A 377 -18.40 -5.39 -5.80
C GLY A 377 -19.48 -4.46 -5.24
N GLU A 378 -19.16 -3.17 -5.19
CA GLU A 378 -20.09 -2.13 -4.73
C GLU A 378 -21.46 -2.21 -5.41
N GLY A 379 -22.52 -2.01 -4.64
CA GLY A 379 -23.91 -2.04 -5.14
C GLY A 379 -24.39 -3.42 -5.61
N GLY A 380 -23.69 -4.52 -5.28
CA GLY A 380 -24.04 -5.87 -5.69
C GLY A 380 -23.70 -6.18 -7.16
N ARG A 381 -22.75 -5.45 -7.75
CA ARG A 381 -22.28 -5.68 -9.12
C ARG A 381 -21.50 -6.99 -9.20
N TYR A 382 -21.91 -7.88 -10.10
CA TYR A 382 -21.23 -9.14 -10.37
C TYR A 382 -19.87 -8.92 -11.06
N LEU A 383 -18.82 -9.44 -10.44
CA LEU A 383 -17.44 -9.36 -10.95
C LEU A 383 -16.96 -10.65 -11.60
N GLY A 384 -17.49 -11.77 -11.18
CA GLY A 384 -17.11 -13.11 -11.64
C GLY A 384 -17.31 -14.16 -10.58
N VAL A 385 -16.57 -15.26 -10.69
CA VAL A 385 -16.58 -16.35 -9.72
C VAL A 385 -15.16 -16.76 -9.34
N VAL A 386 -15.00 -17.21 -8.11
CA VAL A 386 -13.80 -17.90 -7.64
C VAL A 386 -14.08 -19.39 -7.64
N THR A 387 -13.34 -20.14 -8.46
CA THR A 387 -13.43 -21.63 -8.54
C THR A 387 -12.28 -22.26 -7.77
N LYS A 388 -12.43 -23.56 -7.38
CA LYS A 388 -11.34 -24.33 -6.76
C LYS A 388 -10.09 -24.35 -7.62
N ALA A 389 -10.24 -24.56 -8.94
CA ALA A 389 -9.12 -24.55 -9.85
C ALA A 389 -8.45 -23.18 -9.95
N GLY A 390 -9.25 -22.09 -10.07
CA GLY A 390 -8.71 -20.72 -10.11
C GLY A 390 -8.01 -20.32 -8.80
N LEU A 391 -8.53 -20.77 -7.65
CA LEU A 391 -7.88 -20.57 -6.36
C LEU A 391 -6.55 -21.34 -6.27
N LEU A 392 -6.52 -22.62 -6.64
CA LEU A 392 -5.31 -23.42 -6.67
C LEU A 392 -4.26 -22.87 -7.63
N GLU A 393 -4.66 -22.46 -8.84
CA GLU A 393 -3.75 -21.79 -9.78
C GLU A 393 -3.16 -20.47 -9.22
N THR A 394 -3.92 -19.77 -8.38
CA THR A 394 -3.44 -18.55 -7.73
C THR A 394 -2.43 -18.86 -6.64
N LEU A 395 -2.69 -19.90 -5.83
CA LEU A 395 -1.81 -20.34 -4.75
C LEU A 395 -0.57 -21.09 -5.26
N ASP A 396 -0.66 -21.80 -6.39
CA ASP A 396 0.45 -22.58 -6.98
C ASP A 396 1.52 -21.69 -7.65
N ARG A 397 1.23 -20.41 -7.85
CA ARG A 397 2.25 -19.42 -8.33
C ARG A 397 3.43 -19.22 -7.37
N GLU A 398 3.38 -19.81 -6.18
CA GLU A 398 4.53 -19.91 -5.26
C GLU A 398 5.56 -20.95 -5.68
N ALA A 399 5.24 -21.85 -6.63
CA ALA A 399 6.07 -23.01 -6.97
C ALA A 399 6.99 -22.80 -8.18
N ASP A 400 6.84 -21.74 -8.96
CA ASP A 400 7.67 -21.37 -10.10
C ASP A 400 8.49 -20.09 -9.80
#